data_c7be5b7ccbf257b55a5af55c5c60e144
#
_entry.id   c7be5b7ccbf257b55a5af55c5c60e144
#
_cell.length_a   1.000
_cell.length_b   1.000
_cell.length_c   1.000
_cell.angle_alpha   90.00
_cell.angle_beta   90.00
_cell.angle_gamma   90.00
#
_symmetry.space_group_name_H-M   'P 1'
#
loop_
_entity.id
_entity.type
_entity.pdbx_description
1 polymer ?
#
loop_
_entity_poly.entity_id
_entity_poly.type
_entity_poly.pdbx_seq_one_letter_code
_entity_poly.pdbx_strand_id
1 'polypeptide(L)'
;MAKGMILAAGQGTRVRPLTRDLPKPMVPILGKPLMEYLIEHLARHGIKEIMVNVAFHHQKIERYFGDGSRWGVQLGYSYEGVLDHGDILPKPMGSAGGMRKIQDFSGFFDETTLVLCGDALIDLDIGAALHEHRSKGALASVVTLDVPRDEVQNYGIVVTAAEGQIESFQEKPNPEDAKSTHASTGIYLFEPAVLDLVPSKQVYDIGSQLFPQLVAQKLPFFAQQRFFNWIDIGRVSDYWSVLQRVLRGEVADMNMPGREVKPGVWVGLNTSIPWDQVTIEGPVHIGSSTRIEPGATIIGPAWIGHGCHVKAGATVVRSVLFEYTRVPERMHFNEMIISPDYCVDRLGHTLYRGEDTSHLRWGDARA
;
A
#
# COMPACT_ATOMS: atom_id res chain seq x y z
N MET A 1 -5.15 -10.42 23.92
CA MET A 1 -4.54 -10.47 22.56
C MET A 1 -4.74 -9.12 21.92
N ALA A 2 -4.41 -8.91 20.67
CA ALA A 2 -4.73 -7.67 19.96
C ALA A 2 -5.39 -8.01 18.63
N LYS A 3 -6.29 -7.14 18.16
CA LYS A 3 -6.95 -7.26 16.86
C LYS A 3 -6.34 -6.29 15.85
N GLY A 4 -6.59 -6.53 14.58
CA GLY A 4 -6.13 -5.69 13.48
C GLY A 4 -7.29 -4.99 12.77
N MET A 5 -7.04 -3.79 12.26
CA MET A 5 -7.92 -3.15 11.28
C MET A 5 -7.08 -2.56 10.16
N ILE A 6 -7.49 -2.79 8.92
CA ILE A 6 -6.86 -2.21 7.74
C ILE A 6 -7.85 -1.23 7.09
N LEU A 7 -7.44 0.04 6.99
CA LEU A 7 -8.21 1.09 6.34
C LEU A 7 -8.03 1.01 4.82
N ALA A 8 -9.05 0.54 4.12
CA ALA A 8 -9.03 0.27 2.67
C ALA A 8 -10.19 0.91 1.89
N ALA A 9 -10.94 1.83 2.50
CA ALA A 9 -12.09 2.48 1.87
C ALA A 9 -11.75 3.68 0.97
N GLY A 10 -10.47 4.06 0.87
CA GLY A 10 -10.02 5.20 0.08
C GLY A 10 -10.11 4.98 -1.43
N GLN A 11 -10.46 6.04 -2.20
CA GLN A 11 -10.58 5.97 -3.66
C GLN A 11 -9.24 5.88 -4.40
N GLY A 12 -8.14 6.35 -3.81
CA GLY A 12 -6.80 6.27 -4.40
C GLY A 12 -6.58 7.11 -5.67
N THR A 13 -7.27 8.23 -5.83
CA THR A 13 -7.26 9.04 -7.07
C THR A 13 -5.88 9.56 -7.47
N ARG A 14 -5.02 9.85 -6.51
CA ARG A 14 -3.65 10.37 -6.74
C ARG A 14 -2.68 9.34 -7.33
N VAL A 15 -3.04 8.05 -7.27
CA VAL A 15 -2.23 6.94 -7.78
C VAL A 15 -2.73 6.45 -9.15
N ARG A 16 -3.71 7.14 -9.74
CA ARG A 16 -4.13 6.84 -11.13
C ARG A 16 -2.95 7.01 -12.10
N PRO A 17 -2.84 6.12 -13.11
CA PRO A 17 -3.83 5.18 -13.63
C PRO A 17 -3.87 3.82 -12.90
N LEU A 18 -2.93 3.52 -11.98
CA LEU A 18 -2.82 2.21 -11.31
C LEU A 18 -4.09 1.82 -10.54
N THR A 19 -4.80 2.83 -10.03
CA THR A 19 -6.04 2.66 -9.25
C THR A 19 -7.32 2.97 -10.04
N ARG A 20 -7.25 2.98 -11.36
CA ARG A 20 -8.45 3.15 -12.21
C ARG A 20 -9.43 2.00 -12.01
N ASP A 21 -8.90 0.78 -12.07
CA ASP A 21 -9.68 -0.45 -11.99
C ASP A 21 -9.35 -1.31 -10.77
N LEU A 22 -8.45 -0.85 -9.91
CA LEU A 22 -8.03 -1.52 -8.68
C LEU A 22 -8.19 -0.58 -7.48
N PRO A 23 -8.63 -1.07 -6.32
CA PRO A 23 -8.50 -0.30 -5.09
C PRO A 23 -7.02 -0.19 -4.72
N LYS A 24 -6.63 0.92 -4.12
CA LYS A 24 -5.23 1.23 -3.78
C LYS A 24 -4.50 0.09 -3.03
N PRO A 25 -5.12 -0.58 -2.04
CA PRO A 25 -4.50 -1.72 -1.37
C PRO A 25 -4.21 -2.94 -2.25
N MET A 26 -4.78 -2.98 -3.45
CA MET A 26 -4.58 -4.06 -4.42
C MET A 26 -3.51 -3.74 -5.47
N VAL A 27 -2.90 -2.56 -5.44
CA VAL A 27 -1.78 -2.22 -6.35
C VAL A 27 -0.65 -3.22 -6.12
N PRO A 28 -0.16 -3.90 -7.19
CA PRO A 28 0.74 -5.02 -7.02
C PRO A 28 2.20 -4.58 -6.81
N ILE A 29 2.90 -5.26 -5.93
CA ILE A 29 4.35 -5.22 -5.79
C ILE A 29 4.88 -6.62 -6.05
N LEU A 30 5.66 -6.80 -7.11
CA LEU A 30 6.14 -8.10 -7.59
C LEU A 30 5.02 -9.15 -7.75
N GLY A 31 3.85 -8.72 -8.26
CA GLY A 31 2.70 -9.59 -8.50
C GLY A 31 1.83 -9.88 -7.28
N LYS A 32 2.13 -9.32 -6.12
CA LYS A 32 1.39 -9.49 -4.87
C LYS A 32 0.75 -8.18 -4.43
N PRO A 33 -0.56 -8.14 -4.07
CA PRO A 33 -1.22 -6.93 -3.58
C PRO A 33 -0.51 -6.33 -2.36
N LEU A 34 -0.46 -5.01 -2.30
CA LEU A 34 0.14 -4.27 -1.18
C LEU A 34 -0.44 -4.69 0.18
N MET A 35 -1.76 -4.84 0.28
CA MET A 35 -2.43 -5.25 1.51
C MET A 35 -2.06 -6.67 1.95
N GLU A 36 -1.62 -7.56 1.05
CA GLU A 36 -1.18 -8.91 1.42
C GLU A 36 0.06 -8.87 2.31
N TYR A 37 1.00 -7.96 2.03
CA TYR A 37 2.17 -7.76 2.88
C TYR A 37 1.79 -7.32 4.30
N LEU A 38 0.76 -6.46 4.44
CA LEU A 38 0.24 -6.05 5.74
C LEU A 38 -0.42 -7.21 6.49
N ILE A 39 -1.23 -8.02 5.80
CA ILE A 39 -1.89 -9.19 6.40
C ILE A 39 -0.84 -10.20 6.88
N GLU A 40 0.17 -10.50 6.06
CA GLU A 40 1.27 -11.39 6.45
C GLU A 40 2.06 -10.84 7.64
N HIS A 41 2.30 -9.52 7.65
CA HIS A 41 2.99 -8.86 8.75
C HIS A 41 2.19 -8.95 10.06
N LEU A 42 0.89 -8.67 10.02
CA LEU A 42 -0.02 -8.85 11.16
C LEU A 42 -0.03 -10.30 11.66
N ALA A 43 -0.16 -11.26 10.73
CA ALA A 43 -0.18 -12.69 11.04
C ALA A 43 1.11 -13.16 11.74
N ARG A 44 2.28 -12.70 11.28
CA ARG A 44 3.58 -13.00 11.89
C ARG A 44 3.70 -12.49 13.33
N HIS A 45 3.05 -11.37 13.64
CA HIS A 45 3.00 -10.80 14.99
C HIS A 45 1.83 -11.33 15.83
N GLY A 46 1.17 -12.40 15.39
CA GLY A 46 0.12 -13.09 16.16
C GLY A 46 -1.25 -12.40 16.13
N ILE A 47 -1.45 -11.36 15.32
CA ILE A 47 -2.76 -10.73 15.11
C ILE A 47 -3.54 -11.60 14.12
N LYS A 48 -4.60 -12.26 14.62
CA LYS A 48 -5.35 -13.28 13.87
C LYS A 48 -6.73 -12.80 13.42
N GLU A 49 -7.32 -11.86 14.10
CA GLU A 49 -8.62 -11.27 13.76
C GLU A 49 -8.39 -9.88 13.17
N ILE A 50 -8.78 -9.72 11.91
CA ILE A 50 -8.52 -8.49 11.17
C ILE A 50 -9.80 -8.02 10.48
N MET A 51 -10.20 -6.78 10.75
CA MET A 51 -11.29 -6.11 10.06
C MET A 51 -10.74 -5.24 8.93
N VAL A 52 -11.38 -5.27 7.77
CA VAL A 52 -11.03 -4.42 6.62
C VAL A 52 -12.25 -3.57 6.28
N ASN A 53 -12.15 -2.23 6.36
CA ASN A 53 -13.19 -1.40 5.80
C ASN A 53 -12.96 -1.22 4.30
N VAL A 54 -14.00 -1.35 3.51
CA VAL A 54 -13.93 -1.31 2.05
C VAL A 54 -15.03 -0.41 1.46
N ALA A 55 -14.76 0.21 0.33
CA ALA A 55 -15.73 1.01 -0.39
C ALA A 55 -15.59 0.83 -1.92
N PHE A 56 -14.59 1.46 -2.52
CA PHE A 56 -14.34 1.42 -3.96
C PHE A 56 -13.75 0.08 -4.38
N HIS A 57 -14.28 -0.51 -5.46
CA HIS A 57 -13.83 -1.81 -6.01
C HIS A 57 -13.71 -2.94 -4.97
N HIS A 58 -14.54 -2.90 -3.90
CA HIS A 58 -14.47 -3.80 -2.75
C HIS A 58 -14.45 -5.28 -3.13
N GLN A 59 -15.21 -5.65 -4.18
CA GLN A 59 -15.29 -7.04 -4.67
C GLN A 59 -13.92 -7.61 -5.07
N LYS A 60 -12.97 -6.78 -5.52
CA LYS A 60 -11.62 -7.24 -5.86
C LYS A 60 -10.82 -7.60 -4.62
N ILE A 61 -11.00 -6.86 -3.52
CA ILE A 61 -10.40 -7.18 -2.22
C ILE A 61 -11.00 -8.49 -1.69
N GLU A 62 -12.32 -8.55 -1.58
CA GLU A 62 -13.03 -9.70 -1.01
C GLU A 62 -12.76 -11.00 -1.79
N ARG A 63 -12.75 -10.94 -3.15
CA ARG A 63 -12.46 -12.11 -3.98
C ARG A 63 -11.01 -12.60 -3.85
N TYR A 64 -10.07 -11.72 -3.65
CA TYR A 64 -8.66 -12.09 -3.52
C TYR A 64 -8.34 -12.67 -2.14
N PHE A 65 -8.80 -12.00 -1.10
CA PHE A 65 -8.43 -12.34 0.28
C PHE A 65 -9.37 -13.35 0.94
N GLY A 66 -10.62 -13.46 0.48
CA GLY A 66 -11.61 -14.38 1.06
C GLY A 66 -11.78 -14.17 2.56
N ASP A 67 -11.79 -15.25 3.30
CA ASP A 67 -11.88 -15.27 4.78
C ASP A 67 -10.53 -15.12 5.50
N GLY A 68 -9.42 -15.01 4.76
CA GLY A 68 -8.07 -14.90 5.31
C GLY A 68 -7.39 -16.20 5.72
N SER A 69 -8.07 -17.34 5.62
CA SER A 69 -7.55 -18.65 6.02
C SER A 69 -6.22 -19.02 5.35
N ARG A 70 -6.01 -18.58 4.11
CA ARG A 70 -4.75 -18.74 3.37
C ARG A 70 -3.53 -18.17 4.12
N TRP A 71 -3.71 -17.13 4.91
CA TRP A 71 -2.65 -16.48 5.71
C TRP A 71 -2.73 -16.84 7.20
N GLY A 72 -3.62 -17.76 7.57
CA GLY A 72 -3.82 -18.18 8.96
C GLY A 72 -4.43 -17.09 9.84
N VAL A 73 -5.25 -16.22 9.25
CA VAL A 73 -6.02 -15.16 9.93
C VAL A 73 -7.51 -15.31 9.60
N GLN A 74 -8.34 -14.57 10.31
CA GLN A 74 -9.76 -14.37 10.00
C GLN A 74 -9.97 -12.94 9.54
N LEU A 75 -10.47 -12.75 8.31
CA LEU A 75 -10.78 -11.45 7.75
C LEU A 75 -12.28 -11.20 7.79
N GLY A 76 -12.68 -10.07 8.39
CA GLY A 76 -14.00 -9.50 8.26
C GLY A 76 -13.99 -8.26 7.38
N TYR A 77 -15.07 -8.00 6.65
CA TYR A 77 -15.19 -6.83 5.78
C TYR A 77 -16.35 -5.94 6.23
N SER A 78 -16.08 -4.64 6.35
CA SER A 78 -17.10 -3.63 6.58
C SER A 78 -17.21 -2.73 5.36
N TYR A 79 -18.30 -2.83 4.65
CA TYR A 79 -18.55 -2.03 3.47
C TYR A 79 -19.03 -0.62 3.83
N GLU A 80 -18.35 0.42 3.36
CA GLU A 80 -18.75 1.82 3.52
C GLU A 80 -19.53 2.30 2.30
N GLY A 81 -20.83 2.17 2.33
CA GLY A 81 -21.71 2.55 1.24
C GLY A 81 -23.18 2.47 1.58
N VAL A 82 -23.98 2.85 0.60
CA VAL A 82 -25.45 2.82 0.65
C VAL A 82 -25.97 1.97 -0.51
N LEU A 83 -27.07 1.27 -0.27
CA LEU A 83 -27.82 0.57 -1.31
C LEU A 83 -28.71 1.60 -2.03
N ASP A 84 -28.52 1.75 -3.34
CA ASP A 84 -29.33 2.63 -4.19
C ASP A 84 -29.77 1.87 -5.43
N HIS A 85 -31.08 1.75 -5.64
CA HIS A 85 -31.71 1.04 -6.77
C HIS A 85 -31.13 -0.36 -7.07
N GLY A 86 -30.63 -1.07 -6.04
CA GLY A 86 -30.00 -2.39 -6.19
C GLY A 86 -28.48 -2.37 -6.38
N ASP A 87 -27.91 -1.21 -6.60
CA ASP A 87 -26.48 -1.00 -6.67
C ASP A 87 -25.91 -0.53 -5.33
N ILE A 88 -24.70 -0.93 -5.03
CA ILE A 88 -24.00 -0.50 -3.83
C ILE A 88 -23.09 0.67 -4.18
N LEU A 89 -23.48 1.88 -3.73
CA LEU A 89 -22.71 3.10 -3.99
C LEU A 89 -21.75 3.38 -2.82
N PRO A 90 -20.44 3.60 -3.09
CA PRO A 90 -19.48 3.96 -2.06
C PRO A 90 -19.86 5.25 -1.34
N LYS A 91 -19.88 5.21 -0.01
CA LYS A 91 -20.09 6.36 0.86
C LYS A 91 -19.17 6.27 2.07
N PRO A 92 -17.89 6.68 1.90
CA PRO A 92 -16.92 6.64 2.99
C PRO A 92 -17.40 7.42 4.21
N MET A 93 -17.22 6.83 5.39
CA MET A 93 -17.63 7.41 6.67
C MET A 93 -16.48 8.12 7.41
N GLY A 94 -15.31 8.23 6.80
CA GLY A 94 -14.08 8.63 7.48
C GLY A 94 -13.49 7.47 8.29
N SER A 95 -12.23 7.58 8.65
CA SER A 95 -11.48 6.50 9.28
C SER A 95 -12.06 6.05 10.61
N ALA A 96 -12.39 6.98 11.52
CA ALA A 96 -12.99 6.67 12.81
C ALA A 96 -14.48 6.36 12.70
N GLY A 97 -15.22 7.00 11.78
CA GLY A 97 -16.64 6.70 11.54
C GLY A 97 -16.86 5.29 11.03
N GLY A 98 -15.94 4.78 10.18
CA GLY A 98 -15.92 3.38 9.77
C GLY A 98 -15.70 2.41 10.94
N MET A 99 -14.77 2.74 11.84
CA MET A 99 -14.55 1.99 13.09
C MET A 99 -15.82 1.98 13.96
N ARG A 100 -16.43 3.13 14.16
CA ARG A 100 -17.68 3.23 14.96
C ARG A 100 -18.80 2.41 14.36
N LYS A 101 -18.96 2.41 13.04
CA LYS A 101 -19.94 1.56 12.34
C LYS A 101 -19.73 0.08 12.63
N ILE A 102 -18.47 -0.40 12.58
CA ILE A 102 -18.11 -1.78 12.89
C ILE A 102 -18.43 -2.10 14.34
N GLN A 103 -18.09 -1.21 15.28
CA GLN A 103 -18.39 -1.39 16.71
C GLN A 103 -19.89 -1.48 16.96
N ASP A 104 -20.67 -0.58 16.37
CA ASP A 104 -22.13 -0.58 16.52
C ASP A 104 -22.80 -1.84 15.96
N PHE A 105 -22.17 -2.47 14.94
CA PHE A 105 -22.71 -3.67 14.30
C PHE A 105 -22.34 -4.97 15.01
N SER A 106 -21.08 -5.12 15.41
CA SER A 106 -20.55 -6.43 15.85
C SER A 106 -19.86 -6.40 17.20
N GLY A 107 -19.55 -5.22 17.76
CA GLY A 107 -18.71 -5.14 18.96
C GLY A 107 -17.26 -5.59 18.72
N PHE A 108 -16.78 -5.54 17.50
CA PHE A 108 -15.46 -6.08 17.13
C PHE A 108 -14.31 -5.53 17.96
N PHE A 109 -14.36 -4.26 18.31
CA PHE A 109 -13.31 -3.59 19.07
C PHE A 109 -13.49 -3.81 20.59
N ASP A 110 -13.26 -5.00 21.05
CA ASP A 110 -13.33 -5.44 22.46
C ASP A 110 -11.96 -5.62 23.12
N GLU A 111 -10.88 -5.53 22.32
CA GLU A 111 -9.47 -5.58 22.74
C GLU A 111 -8.69 -4.44 22.11
N THR A 112 -7.43 -4.22 22.59
CA THR A 112 -6.48 -3.30 21.92
C THR A 112 -6.45 -3.60 20.42
N THR A 113 -6.71 -2.60 19.59
CA THR A 113 -6.73 -2.76 18.13
C THR A 113 -5.61 -1.94 17.48
N LEU A 114 -4.82 -2.63 16.64
CA LEU A 114 -3.86 -1.99 15.74
C LEU A 114 -4.57 -1.62 14.45
N VAL A 115 -4.60 -0.33 14.13
CA VAL A 115 -5.18 0.21 12.90
C VAL A 115 -4.07 0.61 11.93
N LEU A 116 -4.14 0.13 10.70
CA LEU A 116 -3.17 0.39 9.64
C LEU A 116 -3.83 0.99 8.41
N CYS A 117 -3.17 1.95 7.76
CA CYS A 117 -3.54 2.36 6.41
C CYS A 117 -3.17 1.25 5.42
N GLY A 118 -4.12 0.82 4.58
CA GLY A 118 -3.98 -0.31 3.65
C GLY A 118 -3.08 -0.05 2.44
N ASP A 119 -2.38 1.06 2.41
CA ASP A 119 -1.61 1.61 1.29
C ASP A 119 -0.13 1.83 1.61
N ALA A 120 0.37 1.27 2.71
CA ALA A 120 1.77 1.35 3.11
C ALA A 120 2.45 -0.03 3.20
N LEU A 121 3.74 -0.09 2.89
CA LEU A 121 4.62 -1.20 3.28
C LEU A 121 5.33 -0.83 4.58
N ILE A 122 5.34 -1.76 5.53
CA ILE A 122 5.93 -1.56 6.85
C ILE A 122 6.69 -2.81 7.31
N ASP A 123 7.74 -2.59 8.10
CA ASP A 123 8.44 -3.65 8.85
C ASP A 123 8.50 -3.34 10.36
N LEU A 124 7.49 -2.62 10.86
CA LEU A 124 7.35 -2.23 12.27
C LEU A 124 7.34 -3.46 13.19
N ASP A 125 8.12 -3.43 14.27
CA ASP A 125 7.94 -4.37 15.39
C ASP A 125 6.64 -4.05 16.13
N ILE A 126 5.57 -4.73 15.72
CA ILE A 126 4.22 -4.58 16.30
C ILE A 126 4.21 -5.02 17.77
N GLY A 127 5.00 -6.04 18.13
CA GLY A 127 5.10 -6.52 19.51
C GLY A 127 5.63 -5.44 20.45
N ALA A 128 6.70 -4.77 20.06
CA ALA A 128 7.27 -3.66 20.81
C ALA A 128 6.32 -2.46 20.89
N ALA A 129 5.56 -2.17 19.81
CA ALA A 129 4.57 -1.10 19.81
C ALA A 129 3.41 -1.37 20.77
N LEU A 130 2.88 -2.60 20.77
CA LEU A 130 1.83 -3.04 21.70
C LEU A 130 2.31 -3.03 23.16
N HIS A 131 3.55 -3.45 23.40
CA HIS A 131 4.13 -3.43 24.73
C HIS A 131 4.22 -2.01 25.30
N GLU A 132 4.75 -1.07 24.51
CA GLU A 132 4.86 0.33 24.93
C GLU A 132 3.48 0.97 25.16
N HIS A 133 2.51 0.75 24.27
CA HIS A 133 1.14 1.22 24.41
C HIS A 133 0.55 0.81 25.77
N ARG A 134 0.64 -0.47 26.10
CA ARG A 134 0.14 -1.01 27.37
C ARG A 134 0.91 -0.52 28.60
N SER A 135 2.22 -0.43 28.52
CA SER A 135 3.07 0.02 29.63
C SER A 135 2.80 1.47 30.05
N LYS A 136 2.39 2.31 29.08
CA LYS A 136 2.00 3.69 29.32
C LYS A 136 0.53 3.86 29.77
N GLY A 137 -0.25 2.76 29.81
CA GLY A 137 -1.70 2.86 30.04
C GLY A 137 -2.39 3.74 29.02
N ALA A 138 -1.91 3.72 27.77
CA ALA A 138 -2.40 4.57 26.72
C ALA A 138 -3.82 4.20 26.32
N LEU A 139 -4.70 5.20 26.14
CA LEU A 139 -5.99 5.04 25.50
C LEU A 139 -5.83 4.99 23.97
N ALA A 140 -4.89 5.78 23.47
CA ALA A 140 -4.51 5.82 22.06
C ALA A 140 -3.01 6.02 21.92
N SER A 141 -2.41 5.41 20.88
CA SER A 141 -1.03 5.67 20.47
C SER A 141 -0.95 5.86 18.96
N VAL A 142 -0.03 6.73 18.55
CA VAL A 142 0.34 6.96 17.15
C VAL A 142 1.80 6.58 16.95
N VAL A 143 2.08 5.72 15.99
CA VAL A 143 3.47 5.48 15.58
C VAL A 143 3.94 6.61 14.69
N THR A 144 5.09 7.18 15.01
CA THR A 144 5.65 8.33 14.31
C THR A 144 7.05 8.07 13.77
N LEU A 145 7.39 8.77 12.70
CA LEU A 145 8.73 8.87 12.12
C LEU A 145 9.11 10.33 11.92
N ASP A 146 10.41 10.62 11.98
CA ASP A 146 10.91 11.91 11.53
C ASP A 146 10.93 11.98 10.01
N VAL A 147 10.40 13.08 9.48
CA VAL A 147 10.43 13.39 8.05
C VAL A 147 11.20 14.70 7.80
N PRO A 148 11.77 14.90 6.62
CA PRO A 148 12.34 16.17 6.22
C PRO A 148 11.33 17.32 6.37
N ARG A 149 11.83 18.49 6.76
CA ARG A 149 10.98 19.66 7.03
C ARG A 149 10.09 20.08 5.86
N ASP A 150 10.58 19.93 4.65
CA ASP A 150 9.88 20.21 3.40
C ASP A 150 8.80 19.18 3.04
N GLU A 151 8.80 18.01 3.71
CA GLU A 151 7.80 16.95 3.49
C GLU A 151 6.64 16.99 4.49
N VAL A 152 6.71 17.76 5.58
CA VAL A 152 5.67 17.77 6.63
C VAL A 152 4.26 18.07 6.10
N GLN A 153 4.16 18.84 5.03
CA GLN A 153 2.90 19.18 4.36
C GLN A 153 2.15 17.97 3.77
N ASN A 154 2.79 16.81 3.70
CA ASN A 154 2.17 15.59 3.20
C ASN A 154 1.50 14.77 4.30
N TYR A 155 1.81 15.05 5.58
CA TYR A 155 1.47 14.19 6.72
C TYR A 155 0.80 14.94 7.85
N GLY A 156 0.12 14.23 8.73
CA GLY A 156 -0.27 14.74 10.04
C GLY A 156 0.97 14.83 10.94
N ILE A 157 1.20 15.98 11.54
CA ILE A 157 2.38 16.24 12.38
C ILE A 157 2.00 16.23 13.85
N VAL A 158 2.78 15.50 14.64
CA VAL A 158 2.57 15.28 16.06
C VAL A 158 3.54 16.14 16.86
N VAL A 159 3.06 16.82 17.88
CA VAL A 159 3.88 17.55 18.84
C VAL A 159 3.70 16.91 20.22
N THR A 160 4.80 16.56 20.86
CA THR A 160 4.79 15.82 22.14
C THR A 160 5.42 16.62 23.27
N ALA A 161 4.87 16.44 24.48
CA ALA A 161 5.52 16.76 25.73
C ALA A 161 6.56 15.70 26.13
N ALA A 162 7.10 15.83 27.33
CA ALA A 162 7.93 14.81 27.96
C ALA A 162 7.21 13.45 27.96
N GLU A 163 7.99 12.38 27.87
CA GLU A 163 7.49 10.98 27.88
C GLU A 163 6.61 10.62 26.66
N GLY A 164 6.53 11.50 25.64
CA GLY A 164 5.83 11.24 24.39
C GLY A 164 4.32 11.45 24.42
N GLN A 165 3.76 12.08 25.48
CA GLN A 165 2.34 12.48 25.47
C GLN A 165 2.10 13.53 24.39
N ILE A 166 1.03 13.36 23.60
CA ILE A 166 0.70 14.26 22.49
C ILE A 166 0.01 15.52 23.04
N GLU A 167 0.59 16.68 22.74
CA GLU A 167 0.06 18.00 23.09
C GLU A 167 -0.71 18.66 21.96
N SER A 168 -0.32 18.39 20.72
CA SER A 168 -1.05 18.90 19.56
C SER A 168 -0.84 18.03 18.33
N PHE A 169 -1.80 18.11 17.42
CA PHE A 169 -1.79 17.45 16.12
C PHE A 169 -2.09 18.50 15.04
N GLN A 170 -1.26 18.56 14.00
CA GLN A 170 -1.41 19.47 12.87
C GLN A 170 -1.61 18.63 11.59
N GLU A 171 -2.77 18.72 10.96
CA GLU A 171 -3.02 18.02 9.71
C GLU A 171 -2.40 18.81 8.55
N LYS A 172 -1.38 18.22 7.92
CA LYS A 172 -0.68 18.73 6.73
C LYS A 172 -0.32 20.22 6.82
N PRO A 173 0.44 20.64 7.83
CA PRO A 173 0.82 22.04 8.01
C PRO A 173 1.78 22.48 6.89
N ASN A 174 1.83 23.79 6.62
CA ASN A 174 2.93 24.31 5.82
C ASN A 174 4.27 24.09 6.55
N PRO A 175 5.39 23.89 5.83
CA PRO A 175 6.69 23.68 6.44
C PRO A 175 7.11 24.78 7.45
N GLU A 176 6.68 26.02 7.21
CA GLU A 176 6.95 27.17 8.08
C GLU A 176 6.17 27.10 9.38
N ASP A 177 4.92 26.58 9.34
CA ASP A 177 4.00 26.52 10.48
C ASP A 177 4.11 25.22 11.29
N ALA A 178 4.84 24.23 10.78
CA ALA A 178 4.98 22.92 11.43
C ALA A 178 5.76 23.05 12.74
N LYS A 179 5.16 22.60 13.84
CA LYS A 179 5.76 22.67 15.19
C LYS A 179 6.74 21.54 15.48
N SER A 180 6.73 20.49 14.67
CA SER A 180 7.66 19.35 14.75
C SER A 180 7.87 18.73 13.37
N THR A 181 8.72 17.69 13.30
CA THR A 181 8.94 16.85 12.11
C THR A 181 8.42 15.43 12.32
N HIS A 182 7.77 15.14 13.44
CA HIS A 182 7.25 13.82 13.77
C HIS A 182 5.96 13.57 13.00
N ALA A 183 6.07 12.88 11.85
CA ALA A 183 4.94 12.53 11.01
C ALA A 183 4.19 11.32 11.56
N SER A 184 2.87 11.39 11.57
CA SER A 184 2.00 10.24 11.79
C SER A 184 2.09 9.28 10.61
N THR A 185 2.39 8.03 10.89
CA THR A 185 2.58 7.00 9.86
C THR A 185 1.27 6.31 9.42
N GLY A 186 0.12 6.72 9.96
CA GLY A 186 -1.14 6.00 9.71
C GLY A 186 -1.23 4.66 10.44
N ILE A 187 -0.39 4.49 11.47
CA ILE A 187 -0.37 3.30 12.33
C ILE A 187 -0.79 3.73 13.73
N TYR A 188 -1.89 3.19 14.20
CA TYR A 188 -2.50 3.59 15.47
C TYR A 188 -2.79 2.37 16.35
N LEU A 189 -2.69 2.54 17.66
CA LEU A 189 -3.17 1.58 18.64
C LEU A 189 -4.28 2.24 19.45
N PHE A 190 -5.40 1.58 19.54
CA PHE A 190 -6.58 2.07 20.24
C PHE A 190 -7.08 1.06 21.25
N GLU A 191 -7.40 1.53 22.45
CA GLU A 191 -8.22 0.77 23.39
C GLU A 191 -9.71 0.90 23.05
N PRO A 192 -10.54 -0.08 23.39
CA PRO A 192 -11.98 -0.08 23.07
C PRO A 192 -12.71 1.22 23.41
N ALA A 193 -12.37 1.82 24.56
CA ALA A 193 -12.99 3.04 25.06
C ALA A 193 -12.79 4.29 24.16
N VAL A 194 -11.83 4.25 23.22
CA VAL A 194 -11.68 5.32 22.21
C VAL A 194 -12.95 5.51 21.39
N LEU A 195 -13.68 4.41 21.11
CA LEU A 195 -14.86 4.47 20.25
C LEU A 195 -16.05 5.16 20.92
N ASP A 196 -16.06 5.31 22.24
CA ASP A 196 -17.09 6.08 22.95
C ASP A 196 -17.01 7.58 22.62
N LEU A 197 -15.86 8.03 22.13
CA LEU A 197 -15.63 9.41 21.68
C LEU A 197 -16.12 9.64 20.25
N VAL A 198 -16.36 8.59 19.47
CA VAL A 198 -16.75 8.69 18.07
C VAL A 198 -18.28 8.64 17.94
N PRO A 199 -18.92 9.68 17.38
CA PRO A 199 -20.37 9.70 17.24
C PRO A 199 -20.84 8.66 16.23
N SER A 200 -21.94 7.96 16.56
CA SER A 200 -22.53 6.96 15.67
C SER A 200 -23.15 7.60 14.42
N LYS A 201 -23.07 6.91 13.28
CA LYS A 201 -23.69 7.28 11.99
C LYS A 201 -23.23 8.65 11.42
N GLN A 202 -22.07 9.12 11.81
CA GLN A 202 -21.48 10.36 11.29
C GLN A 202 -20.18 10.08 10.55
N VAL A 203 -19.85 10.96 9.59
CA VAL A 203 -18.51 11.01 8.99
C VAL A 203 -17.57 11.55 10.05
N TYR A 204 -16.58 10.76 10.43
CA TYR A 204 -15.63 11.11 11.48
C TYR A 204 -14.23 10.57 11.16
N ASP A 205 -13.25 11.45 11.18
CA ASP A 205 -11.88 11.10 10.82
C ASP A 205 -10.95 11.06 12.04
N ILE A 206 -10.00 10.13 12.02
CA ILE A 206 -9.04 9.94 13.10
C ILE A 206 -8.17 11.18 13.28
N GLY A 207 -7.55 11.67 12.19
CA GLY A 207 -6.58 12.77 12.25
C GLY A 207 -7.22 14.13 12.50
N SER A 208 -8.29 14.46 11.78
CA SER A 208 -8.89 15.78 11.81
C SER A 208 -9.90 15.99 12.93
N GLN A 209 -10.43 14.92 13.53
CA GLN A 209 -11.49 15.04 14.55
C GLN A 209 -11.17 14.27 15.84
N LEU A 210 -10.84 12.99 15.78
CA LEU A 210 -10.59 12.18 16.97
C LEU A 210 -9.33 12.63 17.73
N PHE A 211 -8.22 12.84 17.03
CA PHE A 211 -6.96 13.26 17.68
C PHE A 211 -7.06 14.63 18.36
N PRO A 212 -7.60 15.69 17.72
CA PRO A 212 -7.88 16.94 18.43
C PRO A 212 -8.75 16.79 19.67
N GLN A 213 -9.76 15.89 19.62
CA GLN A 213 -10.61 15.63 20.76
C GLN A 213 -9.85 14.94 21.91
N LEU A 214 -9.01 13.93 21.61
CA LEU A 214 -8.15 13.28 22.62
C LEU A 214 -7.24 14.27 23.33
N VAL A 215 -6.61 15.19 22.57
CA VAL A 215 -5.75 16.24 23.09
C VAL A 215 -6.55 17.23 23.95
N ALA A 216 -7.69 17.73 23.45
CA ALA A 216 -8.51 18.71 24.15
C ALA A 216 -9.03 18.18 25.50
N GLN A 217 -9.34 16.89 25.58
CA GLN A 217 -9.78 16.22 26.81
C GLN A 217 -8.62 15.72 27.67
N LYS A 218 -7.36 15.93 27.27
CA LYS A 218 -6.15 15.49 27.98
C LYS A 218 -6.16 13.99 28.29
N LEU A 219 -6.67 13.18 27.38
CA LEU A 219 -6.71 11.74 27.53
C LEU A 219 -5.31 11.12 27.34
N PRO A 220 -5.05 9.89 27.85
CA PRO A 220 -3.78 9.19 27.67
C PRO A 220 -3.51 8.88 26.18
N PHE A 221 -2.94 9.85 25.47
CA PHE A 221 -2.66 9.79 24.05
C PHE A 221 -1.16 10.03 23.81
N PHE A 222 -0.46 9.05 23.27
CA PHE A 222 1.00 9.04 23.17
C PHE A 222 1.50 8.84 21.74
N ALA A 223 2.61 9.47 21.41
CA ALA A 223 3.41 9.18 20.25
C ALA A 223 4.44 8.09 20.57
N GLN A 224 4.65 7.19 19.64
CA GLN A 224 5.73 6.20 19.67
C GLN A 224 6.66 6.46 18.49
N GLN A 225 7.74 7.20 18.73
CA GLN A 225 8.76 7.42 17.72
C GLN A 225 9.54 6.12 17.51
N ARG A 226 9.59 5.63 16.25
CA ARG A 226 10.23 4.37 15.90
C ARG A 226 11.04 4.50 14.62
N PHE A 227 12.05 3.65 14.48
CA PHE A 227 12.85 3.52 13.26
C PHE A 227 12.46 2.22 12.56
N PHE A 228 11.80 2.33 11.43
CA PHE A 228 11.36 1.19 10.60
C PHE A 228 11.15 1.66 9.16
N ASN A 229 11.07 0.74 8.22
CA ASN A 229 10.68 1.09 6.88
C ASN A 229 9.18 1.37 6.84
N TRP A 230 8.84 2.63 6.53
CA TRP A 230 7.49 3.06 6.27
C TRP A 230 7.44 3.68 4.87
N ILE A 231 6.73 3.01 3.99
CA ILE A 231 6.67 3.37 2.59
C ILE A 231 5.21 3.56 2.22
N ASP A 232 4.73 4.80 2.31
CA ASP A 232 3.39 5.19 1.86
C ASP A 232 3.36 5.37 0.34
N ILE A 233 2.39 4.77 -0.32
CA ILE A 233 2.19 4.89 -1.76
C ILE A 233 1.12 5.97 -2.01
N GLY A 234 1.49 7.22 -1.87
CA GLY A 234 0.60 8.37 -2.07
C GLY A 234 0.39 8.76 -3.53
N ARG A 235 1.39 8.53 -4.38
CA ARG A 235 1.45 8.94 -5.80
C ARG A 235 2.11 7.86 -6.66
N VAL A 236 2.06 8.02 -7.98
CA VAL A 236 2.78 7.13 -8.92
C VAL A 236 4.29 7.17 -8.69
N SER A 237 4.85 8.35 -8.37
CA SER A 237 6.27 8.51 -8.03
C SER A 237 6.70 7.69 -6.81
N ASP A 238 5.82 7.62 -5.79
CA ASP A 238 6.11 6.85 -4.58
C ASP A 238 6.10 5.36 -4.89
N TYR A 239 5.08 4.90 -5.63
CA TYR A 239 5.01 3.51 -6.11
C TYR A 239 6.25 3.13 -6.95
N TRP A 240 6.69 4.01 -7.84
CA TRP A 240 7.92 3.85 -8.60
C TRP A 240 9.13 3.67 -7.68
N SER A 241 9.30 4.57 -6.73
CA SER A 241 10.41 4.55 -5.76
C SER A 241 10.43 3.26 -4.94
N VAL A 242 9.26 2.83 -4.45
CA VAL A 242 9.09 1.57 -3.70
C VAL A 242 9.57 0.38 -4.51
N LEU A 243 9.10 0.25 -5.75
CA LEU A 243 9.51 -0.86 -6.62
C LEU A 243 11.01 -0.89 -6.86
N GLN A 244 11.64 0.29 -7.05
CA GLN A 244 13.08 0.38 -7.22
C GLN A 244 13.84 -0.09 -5.96
N ARG A 245 13.36 0.29 -4.77
CA ARG A 245 13.94 -0.14 -3.48
C ARG A 245 13.76 -1.64 -3.25
N VAL A 246 12.56 -2.16 -3.52
CA VAL A 246 12.26 -3.60 -3.40
C VAL A 246 13.16 -4.42 -4.31
N LEU A 247 13.28 -4.02 -5.58
CA LEU A 247 14.13 -4.73 -6.56
C LEU A 247 15.62 -4.72 -6.20
N ARG A 248 16.10 -3.69 -5.50
CA ARG A 248 17.47 -3.62 -4.98
C ARG A 248 17.67 -4.37 -3.66
N GLY A 249 16.61 -4.95 -3.09
CA GLY A 249 16.68 -5.60 -1.77
C GLY A 249 16.82 -4.65 -0.59
N GLU A 250 16.41 -3.39 -0.75
CA GLU A 250 16.51 -2.35 0.28
C GLU A 250 15.31 -2.35 1.25
N VAL A 251 14.31 -3.19 1.02
CA VAL A 251 13.14 -3.35 1.89
C VAL A 251 13.23 -4.68 2.60
N ALA A 252 13.30 -4.65 3.93
CA ALA A 252 13.40 -5.85 4.75
C ALA A 252 12.18 -6.77 4.57
N ASP A 253 12.37 -8.07 4.80
CA ASP A 253 11.34 -9.12 4.73
C ASP A 253 10.65 -9.31 3.37
N MET A 254 11.13 -8.65 2.31
CA MET A 254 10.63 -8.84 0.95
C MET A 254 11.52 -9.78 0.16
N ASN A 255 11.13 -11.05 0.12
CA ASN A 255 11.82 -12.04 -0.71
C ASN A 255 11.44 -11.87 -2.17
N MET A 256 12.45 -11.88 -3.06
CA MET A 256 12.22 -11.88 -4.50
C MET A 256 11.57 -13.20 -4.92
N PRO A 257 10.41 -13.18 -5.60
CA PRO A 257 9.78 -14.42 -6.05
C PRO A 257 10.60 -15.09 -7.16
N GLY A 258 10.45 -16.42 -7.28
CA GLY A 258 11.14 -17.19 -8.31
C GLY A 258 12.53 -17.66 -7.88
N ARG A 259 13.33 -18.06 -8.87
CA ARG A 259 14.70 -18.55 -8.68
C ARG A 259 15.71 -17.55 -9.24
N GLU A 260 16.75 -17.27 -8.50
CA GLU A 260 17.88 -16.51 -9.00
C GLU A 260 18.69 -17.39 -9.99
N VAL A 261 18.77 -16.98 -11.24
CA VAL A 261 19.43 -17.73 -12.34
C VAL A 261 20.77 -17.10 -12.76
N LYS A 262 20.93 -15.81 -12.49
CA LYS A 262 22.19 -15.05 -12.62
C LYS A 262 22.20 -14.02 -11.45
N PRO A 263 23.34 -13.51 -11.05
CA PRO A 263 23.41 -12.48 -9.99
C PRO A 263 22.42 -11.33 -10.25
N GLY A 264 21.48 -11.13 -9.32
CA GLY A 264 20.45 -10.12 -9.41
C GLY A 264 19.34 -10.37 -10.46
N VAL A 265 19.22 -11.59 -11.02
CA VAL A 265 18.17 -11.92 -11.98
C VAL A 265 17.33 -13.09 -11.47
N TRP A 266 16.09 -12.79 -11.06
CA TRP A 266 15.12 -13.78 -10.59
C TRP A 266 14.10 -14.12 -11.67
N VAL A 267 13.80 -15.39 -11.82
CA VAL A 267 12.91 -15.89 -12.90
C VAL A 267 11.88 -16.84 -12.32
N GLY A 268 10.64 -16.62 -12.68
CA GLY A 268 9.52 -17.51 -12.36
C GLY A 268 9.48 -18.77 -13.21
N LEU A 269 8.44 -19.56 -13.03
CA LEU A 269 8.25 -20.84 -13.73
C LEU A 269 7.78 -20.65 -15.18
N ASN A 270 8.03 -21.64 -16.03
CA ASN A 270 7.50 -21.70 -17.40
C ASN A 270 7.85 -20.45 -18.23
N THR A 271 9.08 -19.98 -18.17
CA THR A 271 9.56 -18.84 -18.96
C THR A 271 10.31 -19.31 -20.21
N SER A 272 10.20 -18.54 -21.29
CA SER A 272 10.94 -18.77 -22.54
C SER A 272 11.93 -17.61 -22.77
N ILE A 273 13.22 -17.86 -22.52
CA ILE A 273 14.28 -16.85 -22.60
C ILE A 273 15.47 -17.43 -23.37
N PRO A 274 15.81 -16.91 -24.55
CA PRO A 274 16.99 -17.34 -25.32
C PRO A 274 18.25 -16.65 -24.76
N TRP A 275 18.79 -17.16 -23.65
CA TRP A 275 19.83 -16.53 -22.83
C TRP A 275 21.08 -16.08 -23.59
N ASP A 276 21.42 -16.75 -24.69
CA ASP A 276 22.58 -16.43 -25.54
C ASP A 276 22.29 -15.29 -26.54
N GLN A 277 21.01 -14.87 -26.65
CA GLN A 277 20.56 -13.88 -27.63
C GLN A 277 19.88 -12.67 -27.00
N VAL A 278 19.91 -12.55 -25.68
CA VAL A 278 19.30 -11.44 -24.93
C VAL A 278 20.29 -10.82 -23.95
N THR A 279 20.15 -9.52 -23.70
CA THR A 279 20.89 -8.83 -22.65
C THR A 279 19.98 -8.61 -21.45
N ILE A 280 20.32 -9.21 -20.29
CA ILE A 280 19.58 -9.00 -19.04
C ILE A 280 20.58 -8.67 -17.95
N GLU A 281 20.46 -7.45 -17.41
CA GLU A 281 21.33 -6.89 -16.36
C GLU A 281 20.50 -6.57 -15.12
N GLY A 282 20.83 -7.19 -13.98
CA GLY A 282 20.11 -7.06 -12.71
C GLY A 282 20.21 -5.68 -12.05
N PRO A 283 19.38 -5.44 -11.01
CA PRO A 283 18.37 -6.34 -10.48
C PRO A 283 17.12 -6.42 -11.36
N VAL A 284 16.73 -7.64 -11.75
CA VAL A 284 15.57 -7.89 -12.61
C VAL A 284 14.75 -9.05 -12.05
N HIS A 285 13.44 -8.88 -11.94
CA HIS A 285 12.50 -9.96 -11.70
C HIS A 285 11.67 -10.23 -12.96
N ILE A 286 11.61 -11.49 -13.38
CA ILE A 286 10.82 -11.96 -14.52
C ILE A 286 9.78 -12.94 -14.02
N GLY A 287 8.52 -12.59 -14.13
CA GLY A 287 7.37 -13.40 -13.70
C GLY A 287 7.20 -14.66 -14.53
N SER A 288 6.46 -15.61 -13.96
CA SER A 288 6.15 -16.90 -14.60
C SER A 288 5.43 -16.72 -15.94
N SER A 289 5.56 -17.71 -16.83
CA SER A 289 4.92 -17.74 -18.15
C SER A 289 5.29 -16.57 -19.09
N THR A 290 6.38 -15.88 -18.80
CA THR A 290 6.88 -14.77 -19.61
C THR A 290 7.72 -15.28 -20.77
N ARG A 291 7.54 -14.64 -21.93
CA ARG A 291 8.32 -14.88 -23.14
C ARG A 291 9.17 -13.66 -23.48
N ILE A 292 10.47 -13.89 -23.68
CA ILE A 292 11.42 -12.89 -24.15
C ILE A 292 12.01 -13.38 -25.47
N GLU A 293 12.00 -12.55 -26.51
CA GLU A 293 12.45 -12.93 -27.84
C GLU A 293 13.91 -12.47 -28.08
N PRO A 294 14.59 -13.02 -29.11
CA PRO A 294 15.98 -12.69 -29.43
C PRO A 294 16.22 -11.20 -29.64
N GLY A 295 17.38 -10.72 -29.22
CA GLY A 295 17.79 -9.32 -29.33
C GLY A 295 17.14 -8.38 -28.31
N ALA A 296 16.26 -8.88 -27.44
CA ALA A 296 15.69 -8.06 -26.38
C ALA A 296 16.73 -7.68 -25.33
N THR A 297 16.60 -6.46 -24.78
CA THR A 297 17.46 -5.90 -23.73
C THR A 297 16.62 -5.51 -22.53
N ILE A 298 16.94 -6.01 -21.34
CA ILE A 298 16.29 -5.67 -20.09
C ILE A 298 17.35 -5.21 -19.09
N ILE A 299 17.26 -3.98 -18.65
CA ILE A 299 18.22 -3.37 -17.69
C ILE A 299 17.46 -2.98 -16.43
N GLY A 300 17.94 -3.51 -15.32
CA GLY A 300 17.37 -3.26 -13.99
C GLY A 300 17.62 -1.85 -13.42
N PRO A 301 16.99 -1.55 -12.30
CA PRO A 301 15.94 -2.33 -11.62
C PRO A 301 14.67 -2.45 -12.45
N ALA A 302 14.27 -3.68 -12.81
CA ALA A 302 13.10 -3.90 -13.65
C ALA A 302 12.25 -5.09 -13.14
N TRP A 303 10.94 -4.93 -13.25
CA TRP A 303 10.00 -6.00 -12.98
C TRP A 303 9.18 -6.31 -14.24
N ILE A 304 9.30 -7.54 -14.71
CA ILE A 304 8.50 -8.09 -15.80
C ILE A 304 7.45 -9.00 -15.16
N GLY A 305 6.19 -8.65 -15.28
CA GLY A 305 5.08 -9.36 -14.67
C GLY A 305 4.83 -10.74 -15.28
N HIS A 306 3.88 -11.46 -14.69
CA HIS A 306 3.44 -12.76 -15.18
C HIS A 306 2.87 -12.67 -16.61
N GLY A 307 3.17 -13.67 -17.44
CA GLY A 307 2.58 -13.81 -18.76
C GLY A 307 2.94 -12.70 -19.77
N CYS A 308 3.98 -11.91 -19.50
CA CYS A 308 4.42 -10.85 -20.41
C CYS A 308 5.08 -11.41 -21.66
N HIS A 309 5.05 -10.60 -22.73
CA HIS A 309 5.73 -10.92 -23.98
C HIS A 309 6.60 -9.74 -24.43
N VAL A 310 7.90 -9.87 -24.29
CA VAL A 310 8.89 -8.90 -24.78
C VAL A 310 9.40 -9.37 -26.14
N LYS A 311 8.99 -8.67 -27.20
CA LYS A 311 9.30 -9.06 -28.57
C LYS A 311 10.74 -8.72 -28.99
N ALA A 312 11.11 -9.23 -30.16
CA ALA A 312 12.48 -9.18 -30.70
C ALA A 312 13.03 -7.74 -30.75
N GLY A 313 14.26 -7.56 -30.24
CA GLY A 313 14.95 -6.28 -30.22
C GLY A 313 14.32 -5.20 -29.35
N ALA A 314 13.31 -5.51 -28.55
CA ALA A 314 12.72 -4.56 -27.62
C ALA A 314 13.68 -4.24 -26.45
N THR A 315 13.62 -3.02 -25.93
CA THR A 315 14.46 -2.55 -24.83
C THR A 315 13.61 -2.07 -23.68
N VAL A 316 13.84 -2.62 -22.50
CA VAL A 316 13.12 -2.29 -21.25
C VAL A 316 14.15 -1.91 -20.20
N VAL A 317 14.23 -0.62 -19.86
CA VAL A 317 15.20 -0.09 -18.93
C VAL A 317 14.50 0.48 -17.71
N ARG A 318 14.92 0.04 -16.52
CA ARG A 318 14.37 0.52 -15.24
C ARG A 318 12.84 0.65 -15.25
N SER A 319 12.16 -0.32 -15.87
CA SER A 319 10.72 -0.26 -16.14
C SER A 319 9.98 -1.43 -15.51
N VAL A 320 8.68 -1.24 -15.34
CA VAL A 320 7.75 -2.22 -14.79
C VAL A 320 6.76 -2.61 -15.86
N LEU A 321 6.69 -3.89 -16.17
CA LEU A 321 5.62 -4.46 -16.99
C LEU A 321 4.62 -5.17 -16.07
N PHE A 322 3.40 -4.71 -16.03
CA PHE A 322 2.33 -5.44 -15.35
C PHE A 322 1.96 -6.71 -16.11
N GLU A 323 1.24 -7.60 -15.43
CA GLU A 323 0.86 -8.90 -15.98
C GLU A 323 0.27 -8.82 -17.38
N TYR A 324 0.61 -9.78 -18.22
CA TYR A 324 0.15 -9.91 -19.59
C TYR A 324 0.47 -8.72 -20.51
N THR A 325 1.45 -7.92 -20.18
CA THR A 325 1.89 -6.83 -21.05
C THR A 325 2.72 -7.34 -22.22
N ARG A 326 2.37 -6.89 -23.43
CA ARG A 326 3.15 -7.14 -24.65
C ARG A 326 3.94 -5.88 -25.03
N VAL A 327 5.26 -6.01 -25.10
CA VAL A 327 6.17 -4.99 -25.64
C VAL A 327 6.46 -5.31 -27.11
N PRO A 328 6.14 -4.40 -28.03
CA PRO A 328 6.37 -4.59 -29.47
C PRO A 328 7.86 -4.73 -29.83
N GLU A 329 8.09 -5.22 -31.06
CA GLU A 329 9.45 -5.32 -31.63
C GLU A 329 10.14 -3.94 -31.66
N ARG A 330 11.42 -3.92 -31.25
CA ARG A 330 12.29 -2.73 -31.27
C ARG A 330 11.75 -1.53 -30.49
N MET A 331 10.71 -1.72 -29.67
CA MET A 331 10.19 -0.67 -28.80
C MET A 331 11.17 -0.42 -27.64
N HIS A 332 11.30 0.84 -27.27
CA HIS A 332 12.14 1.26 -26.13
C HIS A 332 11.29 1.89 -25.04
N PHE A 333 11.33 1.30 -23.83
CA PHE A 333 10.75 1.86 -22.62
C PHE A 333 11.83 2.13 -21.59
N ASN A 334 11.82 3.32 -21.02
CA ASN A 334 12.75 3.72 -19.98
C ASN A 334 12.00 4.43 -18.85
N GLU A 335 12.14 3.95 -17.63
CA GLU A 335 11.50 4.48 -16.41
C GLU A 335 9.97 4.59 -16.53
N MET A 336 9.35 3.53 -17.06
CA MET A 336 7.91 3.46 -17.30
C MET A 336 7.26 2.32 -16.51
N ILE A 337 6.01 2.52 -16.14
CA ILE A 337 5.09 1.46 -15.70
C ILE A 337 4.13 1.21 -16.86
N ILE A 338 4.11 -0.02 -17.36
CA ILE A 338 3.36 -0.40 -18.55
C ILE A 338 2.39 -1.50 -18.19
N SER A 339 1.12 -1.29 -18.49
CA SER A 339 0.07 -2.30 -18.46
C SER A 339 -0.44 -2.58 -19.87
N PRO A 340 -1.29 -3.58 -20.08
CA PRO A 340 -1.96 -3.76 -21.37
C PRO A 340 -2.76 -2.53 -21.87
N ASP A 341 -3.22 -1.68 -20.94
CA ASP A 341 -4.17 -0.60 -21.23
C ASP A 341 -3.59 0.81 -21.14
N TYR A 342 -2.48 0.98 -20.41
CA TYR A 342 -1.83 2.29 -20.24
C TYR A 342 -0.31 2.15 -20.04
N CYS A 343 0.39 3.24 -20.34
CA CYS A 343 1.76 3.49 -19.92
C CYS A 343 1.78 4.75 -19.07
N VAL A 344 2.55 4.74 -17.99
CA VAL A 344 2.75 5.93 -17.14
C VAL A 344 4.21 6.06 -16.78
N ASP A 345 4.74 7.28 -16.86
CA ASP A 345 6.09 7.58 -16.41
C ASP A 345 6.14 7.76 -14.87
N ARG A 346 7.35 7.88 -14.33
CA ARG A 346 7.56 8.09 -12.90
C ARG A 346 6.96 9.39 -12.35
N LEU A 347 6.64 10.36 -13.22
CA LEU A 347 6.02 11.64 -12.86
C LEU A 347 4.50 11.60 -12.91
N GLY A 348 3.90 10.51 -13.43
CA GLY A 348 2.47 10.31 -13.55
C GLY A 348 1.87 10.74 -14.89
N HIS A 349 2.69 11.12 -15.88
CA HIS A 349 2.20 11.38 -17.23
C HIS A 349 1.76 10.07 -17.87
N THR A 350 0.48 9.99 -18.20
CA THR A 350 -0.18 8.76 -18.65
C THR A 350 -0.55 8.82 -20.10
N LEU A 351 -0.32 7.71 -20.81
CA LEU A 351 -0.81 7.44 -22.15
C LEU A 351 -1.74 6.23 -22.08
N TYR A 352 -2.97 6.36 -22.55
CA TYR A 352 -3.91 5.24 -22.66
C TYR A 352 -3.87 4.59 -24.03
N ARG A 353 -4.04 3.27 -24.04
CA ARG A 353 -4.17 2.52 -25.32
C ARG A 353 -5.40 3.02 -26.07
N GLY A 354 -5.20 3.41 -27.36
CA GLY A 354 -6.27 3.91 -28.24
C GLY A 354 -6.39 5.45 -28.31
N GLU A 355 -5.70 6.20 -27.43
CA GLU A 355 -5.56 7.65 -27.61
C GLU A 355 -4.40 7.89 -28.58
N ASP A 356 -4.67 8.40 -29.78
CA ASP A 356 -3.76 8.84 -30.87
C ASP A 356 -2.27 8.35 -30.82
N THR A 357 -2.10 7.12 -30.37
CA THR A 357 -0.81 6.46 -30.21
C THR A 357 -0.55 5.49 -31.38
N SER A 358 -0.90 5.90 -32.61
CA SER A 358 -0.80 5.07 -33.82
C SER A 358 0.58 4.41 -34.04
N HIS A 359 1.61 4.87 -33.34
CA HIS A 359 2.98 4.35 -33.40
C HIS A 359 3.35 3.44 -32.21
N LEU A 360 2.62 3.50 -31.10
CA LEU A 360 2.90 2.72 -29.90
C LEU A 360 1.94 1.51 -29.81
N ARG A 361 2.37 0.34 -30.30
CA ARG A 361 1.54 -0.86 -30.40
C ARG A 361 1.70 -1.82 -29.21
N TRP A 362 1.99 -1.31 -28.00
CA TRP A 362 1.96 -2.17 -26.83
C TRP A 362 0.53 -2.67 -26.56
N GLY A 363 0.36 -3.68 -25.74
CA GLY A 363 -0.97 -4.17 -25.42
C GLY A 363 -0.99 -5.46 -24.63
N ASP A 364 -2.05 -6.22 -24.75
CA ASP A 364 -2.26 -7.50 -24.10
C ASP A 364 -1.47 -8.60 -24.81
N ALA A 365 -0.70 -9.38 -24.05
CA ALA A 365 0.09 -10.49 -24.55
C ALA A 365 -0.75 -11.73 -24.95
N ARG A 366 -2.03 -11.75 -24.51
CA ARG A 366 -2.99 -12.82 -24.80
C ARG A 366 -3.78 -12.55 -26.10
N ALA A 367 -3.69 -11.33 -26.64
CA ALA A 367 -4.42 -10.91 -27.85
C ALA A 367 -3.58 -11.07 -29.11
#